data_fdf513db0dbd7da7ad48826c48626c8e
#
_entry.id   fdf513db0dbd7da7ad48826c48626c8e
#
_cell.length_a   1.000
_cell.length_b   1.000
_cell.length_c   1.000
_cell.angle_alpha   90.00
_cell.angle_beta   90.00
_cell.angle_gamma   90.00
#
_symmetry.space_group_name_H-M   'P 1'
#
loop_
_entity.id
_entity.type
_entity.pdbx_description
1 polymer ?
#
loop_
_entity_poly.entity_id
_entity_poly.type
_entity_poly.pdbx_seq_one_letter_code
_entity_poly.pdbx_strand_id
1 'polypeptide(L)'
;MFQFAHPEYLYALFILPILGGLFVYSQWLNRKRQALWGNRVLFLRLAPGISTFRMVVKLLLHLLAITLTILLLAQPQYGMTAGKPIKKQGIEVIFALDVSQSMLAQDVQPSRLERSKLLISTLSERMQNNRVGLNIFAGEAYPILPLTNDLVSANLFLDQVSTNMVSLQGTNIGAAIELAEKGFSNNKKVGKAIVVITDGEDHEEGALEAAKAAANSGKRVFVLGIGSTSGAEIPTANGPLTDNTGAIVKTALNEKACVDLAQAGKGVFIHVDGTNAAQDQLQQALSQLQQTESAYANDSTPNELFPWIAALLIIVLLAELFFAERQQNWWNKISFLHR
;
A
#
# COMPACT_ATOMS: atom_id res chain seq x y z
N MET A 1 -1.06 -16.31 -20.34
CA MET A 1 -2.34 -16.75 -20.93
C MET A 1 -3.08 -15.50 -21.42
N PHE A 2 -3.79 -15.58 -22.55
CA PHE A 2 -4.65 -14.50 -23.04
C PHE A 2 -6.05 -14.68 -22.44
N GLN A 3 -6.60 -13.65 -21.83
CA GLN A 3 -7.95 -13.69 -21.24
C GLN A 3 -8.64 -12.32 -21.35
N PHE A 4 -9.95 -12.31 -21.23
CA PHE A 4 -10.75 -11.09 -21.20
C PHE A 4 -11.23 -10.84 -19.77
N ALA A 5 -11.15 -9.59 -19.30
CA ALA A 5 -11.69 -9.23 -17.99
C ALA A 5 -13.23 -9.34 -17.96
N HIS A 6 -13.86 -8.97 -19.08
CA HIS A 6 -15.32 -8.95 -19.23
C HIS A 6 -15.75 -9.65 -20.51
N PRO A 7 -15.75 -11.00 -20.56
CA PRO A 7 -16.09 -11.76 -21.76
C PRO A 7 -17.54 -11.58 -22.20
N GLU A 8 -18.45 -11.14 -21.31
CA GLU A 8 -19.85 -10.87 -21.60
C GLU A 8 -20.06 -9.82 -22.70
N TYR A 9 -19.15 -8.84 -22.83
CA TYR A 9 -19.27 -7.84 -23.90
C TYR A 9 -19.01 -8.41 -25.30
N LEU A 10 -18.35 -9.56 -25.43
CA LEU A 10 -18.14 -10.20 -26.73
C LEU A 10 -19.44 -10.63 -27.39
N TYR A 11 -20.50 -10.87 -26.63
CA TYR A 11 -21.82 -11.15 -27.22
C TYR A 11 -22.37 -9.98 -28.04
N ALA A 12 -21.93 -8.75 -27.78
CA ALA A 12 -22.31 -7.58 -28.59
C ALA A 12 -21.78 -7.67 -30.05
N LEU A 13 -20.80 -8.54 -30.34
CA LEU A 13 -20.35 -8.78 -31.72
C LEU A 13 -21.47 -9.30 -32.63
N PHE A 14 -22.50 -9.94 -32.07
CA PHE A 14 -23.69 -10.36 -32.85
C PHE A 14 -24.48 -9.18 -33.43
N ILE A 15 -24.27 -7.96 -33.00
CA ILE A 15 -24.87 -6.76 -33.58
C ILE A 15 -24.26 -6.46 -34.97
N LEU A 16 -23.01 -6.82 -35.24
CA LEU A 16 -22.31 -6.53 -36.50
C LEU A 16 -23.00 -7.12 -37.75
N PRO A 17 -23.40 -8.43 -37.80
CA PRO A 17 -24.12 -9.00 -38.94
C PRO A 17 -25.51 -8.39 -39.09
N ILE A 18 -26.16 -7.98 -37.99
CA ILE A 18 -27.47 -7.31 -38.04
C ILE A 18 -27.33 -5.94 -38.72
N LEU A 19 -26.33 -5.14 -38.32
CA LEU A 19 -26.06 -3.84 -38.95
C LEU A 19 -25.66 -3.97 -40.42
N GLY A 20 -24.84 -4.96 -40.76
CA GLY A 20 -24.50 -5.28 -42.16
C GLY A 20 -25.73 -5.65 -42.97
N GLY A 21 -26.60 -6.51 -42.43
CA GLY A 21 -27.86 -6.90 -43.06
C GLY A 21 -28.83 -5.74 -43.28
N LEU A 22 -28.97 -4.87 -42.29
CA LEU A 22 -29.78 -3.65 -42.39
C LEU A 22 -29.24 -2.69 -43.47
N PHE A 23 -27.91 -2.57 -43.60
CA PHE A 23 -27.30 -1.78 -44.65
C PHE A 23 -27.61 -2.34 -46.04
N VAL A 24 -27.43 -3.65 -46.25
CA VAL A 24 -27.76 -4.33 -47.53
C VAL A 24 -29.23 -4.14 -47.86
N TYR A 25 -30.12 -4.33 -46.89
CA TYR A 25 -31.55 -4.12 -47.03
C TYR A 25 -31.90 -2.66 -47.41
N SER A 26 -31.28 -1.70 -46.74
CA SER A 26 -31.44 -0.28 -47.06
C SER A 26 -31.00 0.02 -48.49
N GLN A 27 -29.85 -0.51 -48.95
CA GLN A 27 -29.37 -0.36 -50.31
C GLN A 27 -30.34 -0.98 -51.35
N TRP A 28 -30.90 -2.14 -51.04
CA TRP A 28 -31.88 -2.79 -51.88
C TRP A 28 -33.17 -1.96 -52.01
N LEU A 29 -33.69 -1.42 -50.90
CA LEU A 29 -34.82 -0.48 -50.89
C LEU A 29 -34.53 0.77 -51.68
N ASN A 30 -33.34 1.37 -51.50
CA ASN A 30 -32.94 2.57 -52.23
C ASN A 30 -32.86 2.31 -53.73
N ARG A 31 -32.36 1.13 -54.17
CA ARG A 31 -32.35 0.75 -55.58
C ARG A 31 -33.78 0.59 -56.14
N LYS A 32 -34.72 0.01 -55.37
CA LYS A 32 -36.12 -0.09 -55.77
C LYS A 32 -36.79 1.27 -55.88
N ARG A 33 -36.55 2.16 -54.92
CA ARG A 33 -37.10 3.52 -54.94
C ARG A 33 -36.53 4.35 -56.11
N GLN A 34 -35.24 4.24 -56.39
CA GLN A 34 -34.61 4.89 -57.53
C GLN A 34 -35.19 4.43 -58.87
N ALA A 35 -35.56 3.16 -59.01
CA ALA A 35 -36.22 2.63 -60.21
C ALA A 35 -37.64 3.20 -60.44
N LEU A 36 -38.35 3.60 -59.37
CA LEU A 36 -39.66 4.23 -59.43
C LEU A 36 -39.59 5.72 -59.86
N TRP A 37 -38.46 6.39 -59.61
CA TRP A 37 -38.28 7.83 -59.89
C TRP A 37 -37.71 8.12 -61.29
N GLY A 38 -37.46 7.10 -62.13
CA GLY A 38 -37.02 7.27 -63.52
C GLY A 38 -35.72 6.59 -63.86
N ASN A 39 -35.08 7.04 -64.99
CA ASN A 39 -33.90 6.39 -65.53
C ASN A 39 -32.67 6.63 -64.61
N ARG A 40 -32.06 5.55 -64.14
CA ARG A 40 -30.88 5.54 -63.29
C ARG A 40 -29.70 6.36 -63.85
N VAL A 41 -29.57 6.44 -65.15
CA VAL A 41 -28.51 7.25 -65.85
C VAL A 41 -28.71 8.74 -65.60
N LEU A 42 -30.00 9.19 -65.56
CA LEU A 42 -30.32 10.59 -65.32
C LEU A 42 -30.03 10.97 -63.84
N PHE A 43 -30.38 10.06 -62.92
CA PHE A 43 -30.09 10.24 -61.50
C PHE A 43 -28.60 10.35 -61.20
N LEU A 44 -27.74 9.50 -61.81
CA LEU A 44 -26.29 9.56 -61.70
C LEU A 44 -25.68 10.83 -62.29
N ARG A 45 -26.30 11.43 -63.31
CA ARG A 45 -25.89 12.73 -63.88
C ARG A 45 -26.27 13.92 -62.96
N LEU A 46 -27.39 13.83 -62.28
CA LEU A 46 -27.88 14.86 -61.37
C LEU A 46 -27.14 14.82 -60.00
N ALA A 47 -26.58 13.66 -59.61
CA ALA A 47 -25.87 13.51 -58.34
C ALA A 47 -24.48 12.88 -58.57
N PRO A 48 -23.52 13.59 -59.27
CA PRO A 48 -22.23 13.03 -59.66
C PRO A 48 -21.29 12.76 -58.49
N GLY A 49 -21.63 13.17 -57.26
CA GLY A 49 -20.79 13.02 -56.08
C GLY A 49 -21.06 11.77 -55.24
N ILE A 50 -22.02 10.90 -55.62
CA ILE A 50 -22.36 9.71 -54.81
C ILE A 50 -21.54 8.52 -55.32
N SER A 51 -20.54 8.09 -54.54
CA SER A 51 -19.71 6.92 -54.83
C SER A 51 -20.14 5.74 -53.96
N THR A 52 -20.59 4.64 -54.54
CA THR A 52 -20.94 3.40 -53.82
C THR A 52 -19.74 2.81 -53.10
N PHE A 53 -18.53 3.00 -53.65
CA PHE A 53 -17.27 2.57 -53.05
C PHE A 53 -17.05 3.30 -51.66
N ARG A 54 -17.22 4.59 -51.64
CA ARG A 54 -17.06 5.39 -50.41
C ARG A 54 -18.07 5.01 -49.32
N MET A 55 -19.30 4.73 -49.72
CA MET A 55 -20.37 4.28 -48.83
C MET A 55 -20.05 2.92 -48.19
N VAL A 56 -19.49 1.98 -48.98
CA VAL A 56 -19.03 0.69 -48.43
C VAL A 56 -17.83 0.84 -47.52
N VAL A 57 -16.86 1.66 -47.91
CA VAL A 57 -15.68 1.94 -47.04
C VAL A 57 -16.11 2.56 -45.71
N LYS A 58 -17.04 3.51 -45.75
CA LYS A 58 -17.56 4.15 -44.53
C LYS A 58 -18.27 3.14 -43.64
N LEU A 59 -19.09 2.23 -44.22
CA LEU A 59 -19.70 1.12 -43.46
C LEU A 59 -18.63 0.25 -42.79
N LEU A 60 -17.59 -0.13 -43.52
CA LEU A 60 -16.52 -0.97 -42.98
C LEU A 60 -15.78 -0.27 -41.83
N LEU A 61 -15.52 1.05 -41.95
CA LEU A 61 -14.93 1.83 -40.87
C LEU A 61 -15.83 1.87 -39.64
N HIS A 62 -17.15 2.05 -39.79
CA HIS A 62 -18.08 2.01 -38.66
C HIS A 62 -18.11 0.64 -37.99
N LEU A 63 -18.21 -0.45 -38.78
CA LEU A 63 -18.17 -1.79 -38.24
C LEU A 63 -16.87 -2.09 -37.50
N LEU A 64 -15.74 -1.62 -38.04
CA LEU A 64 -14.44 -1.73 -37.39
C LEU A 64 -14.40 -0.93 -36.09
N ALA A 65 -14.91 0.30 -36.09
CA ALA A 65 -14.97 1.13 -34.88
C ALA A 65 -15.83 0.48 -33.79
N ILE A 66 -17.00 -0.06 -34.15
CA ILE A 66 -17.86 -0.82 -33.22
C ILE A 66 -17.15 -2.06 -32.68
N THR A 67 -16.46 -2.81 -33.54
CA THR A 67 -15.68 -3.98 -33.12
C THR A 67 -14.58 -3.60 -32.12
N LEU A 68 -13.83 -2.53 -32.40
CA LEU A 68 -12.78 -2.04 -31.48
C LEU A 68 -13.36 -1.55 -30.18
N THR A 69 -14.53 -0.91 -30.19
CA THR A 69 -15.23 -0.47 -28.98
C THR A 69 -15.66 -1.68 -28.13
N ILE A 70 -16.20 -2.72 -28.74
CA ILE A 70 -16.58 -3.96 -28.04
C ILE A 70 -15.34 -4.64 -27.43
N LEU A 71 -14.24 -4.72 -28.18
CA LEU A 71 -12.96 -5.26 -27.67
C LEU A 71 -12.40 -4.42 -26.54
N LEU A 72 -12.53 -3.08 -26.60
CA LEU A 72 -12.11 -2.17 -25.57
C LEU A 72 -12.90 -2.40 -24.26
N LEU A 73 -14.22 -2.61 -24.35
CA LEU A 73 -15.08 -2.93 -23.22
C LEU A 73 -14.79 -4.33 -22.64
N ALA A 74 -14.43 -5.29 -23.49
CA ALA A 74 -14.05 -6.64 -23.07
C ALA A 74 -12.71 -6.70 -22.35
N GLN A 75 -11.87 -5.63 -22.43
CA GLN A 75 -10.57 -5.48 -21.76
C GLN A 75 -9.68 -6.71 -21.94
N PRO A 76 -9.12 -6.95 -23.13
CA PRO A 76 -8.21 -8.06 -23.36
C PRO A 76 -6.92 -7.88 -22.57
N GLN A 77 -6.52 -8.92 -21.84
CA GLN A 77 -5.36 -8.97 -20.97
C GLN A 77 -4.39 -10.05 -21.47
N TYR A 78 -3.12 -9.71 -21.57
CA TYR A 78 -2.08 -10.63 -22.02
C TYR A 78 -0.95 -10.75 -20.99
N GLY A 79 -0.67 -11.99 -20.56
CA GLY A 79 0.44 -12.29 -19.67
C GLY A 79 0.26 -11.73 -18.26
N MET A 80 1.01 -12.27 -17.34
CA MET A 80 1.28 -11.63 -16.06
C MET A 80 2.57 -10.85 -16.23
N THR A 81 2.53 -9.53 -16.24
CA THR A 81 3.74 -8.76 -15.97
C THR A 81 4.09 -8.96 -14.52
N ALA A 82 5.31 -9.38 -14.24
CA ALA A 82 5.88 -9.12 -12.93
C ALA A 82 5.65 -7.61 -12.68
N GLY A 83 4.76 -7.31 -11.73
CA GLY A 83 4.27 -5.96 -11.51
C GLY A 83 5.43 -4.97 -11.51
N LYS A 84 5.22 -3.78 -12.03
CA LYS A 84 6.13 -2.66 -11.75
C LYS A 84 6.47 -2.74 -10.27
N PRO A 85 7.75 -2.62 -9.87
CA PRO A 85 8.10 -2.68 -8.46
C PRO A 85 7.17 -1.71 -7.74
N ILE A 86 6.21 -2.27 -7.00
CA ILE A 86 5.33 -1.48 -6.17
C ILE A 86 6.29 -0.71 -5.29
N LYS A 87 6.23 0.62 -5.33
CA LYS A 87 6.94 1.47 -4.38
C LYS A 87 6.85 0.75 -3.04
N LYS A 88 8.00 0.29 -2.49
CA LYS A 88 8.04 -0.46 -1.24
C LYS A 88 7.11 0.26 -0.26
N GLN A 89 5.93 -0.30 -0.02
CA GLN A 89 5.05 0.27 0.99
C GLN A 89 5.80 0.09 2.29
N GLY A 90 6.06 1.19 3.00
CA GLY A 90 6.70 1.16 4.29
C GLY A 90 5.88 0.31 5.27
N ILE A 91 6.50 -0.18 6.30
CA ILE A 91 5.81 -0.83 7.42
C ILE A 91 5.34 0.22 8.44
N GLU A 92 4.37 -0.15 9.25
CA GLU A 92 3.94 0.61 10.44
C GLU A 92 4.61 0.00 11.66
N VAL A 93 5.34 0.80 12.42
CA VAL A 93 6.04 0.38 13.64
C VAL A 93 5.56 1.23 14.81
N ILE A 94 5.06 0.59 15.86
CA ILE A 94 4.74 1.26 17.12
C ILE A 94 5.73 0.80 18.17
N PHE A 95 6.51 1.74 18.69
CA PHE A 95 7.39 1.53 19.82
C PHE A 95 6.57 1.63 21.11
N ALA A 96 6.68 0.62 21.95
CA ALA A 96 6.16 0.61 23.31
C ALA A 96 7.36 0.67 24.27
N LEU A 97 7.61 1.85 24.82
CA LEU A 97 8.77 2.13 25.65
C LEU A 97 8.40 2.07 27.13
N ASP A 98 9.07 1.19 27.84
CA ASP A 98 8.99 1.09 29.28
C ASP A 98 9.58 2.34 29.94
N VAL A 99 8.83 2.98 30.83
CA VAL A 99 9.23 4.14 31.62
C VAL A 99 9.10 3.88 33.12
N SER A 100 9.09 2.63 33.54
CA SER A 100 9.15 2.24 34.96
C SER A 100 10.44 2.70 35.64
N GLN A 101 10.46 2.71 36.95
CA GLN A 101 11.65 3.18 37.69
C GLN A 101 12.89 2.32 37.46
N SER A 102 12.74 1.03 37.15
CA SER A 102 13.84 0.14 36.81
C SER A 102 14.62 0.60 35.59
N MET A 103 13.99 1.36 34.68
CA MET A 103 14.64 1.94 33.49
C MET A 103 15.61 3.08 33.81
N LEU A 104 15.67 3.56 35.04
CA LEU A 104 16.71 4.48 35.51
C LEU A 104 18.03 3.79 35.82
N ALA A 105 18.09 2.47 35.90
CA ALA A 105 19.31 1.71 36.15
C ALA A 105 20.38 2.03 35.09
N GLN A 106 21.66 2.02 35.53
CA GLN A 106 22.82 2.48 34.75
C GLN A 106 23.75 1.31 34.37
N ASP A 107 23.26 0.09 34.38
CA ASP A 107 24.00 -1.07 33.89
C ASP A 107 24.25 -1.02 32.38
N VAL A 108 23.39 -0.28 31.67
CA VAL A 108 23.59 0.13 30.26
C VAL A 108 23.70 1.66 30.22
N GLN A 109 24.83 2.18 29.70
CA GLN A 109 25.08 3.62 29.70
C GLN A 109 24.30 4.40 28.66
N PRO A 110 23.79 5.62 28.94
CA PRO A 110 23.88 6.36 30.21
C PRO A 110 22.89 5.85 31.28
N SER A 111 21.70 5.39 30.89
CA SER A 111 20.73 4.62 31.63
C SER A 111 19.94 3.74 30.65
N ARG A 112 19.19 2.77 31.13
CA ARG A 112 18.34 1.92 30.25
C ARG A 112 17.37 2.78 29.44
N LEU A 113 16.70 3.77 30.07
CA LEU A 113 15.77 4.68 29.39
C LEU A 113 16.45 5.50 28.31
N GLU A 114 17.55 6.19 28.63
CA GLU A 114 18.26 7.03 27.68
C GLU A 114 18.85 6.21 26.53
N ARG A 115 19.35 5.00 26.80
CA ARG A 115 19.82 4.09 25.77
C ARG A 115 18.68 3.63 24.86
N SER A 116 17.49 3.37 25.42
CA SER A 116 16.28 3.03 24.64
C SER A 116 15.85 4.19 23.72
N LYS A 117 15.87 5.42 24.23
CA LYS A 117 15.57 6.62 23.43
C LYS A 117 16.55 6.79 22.28
N LEU A 118 17.85 6.64 22.53
CA LEU A 118 18.87 6.70 21.47
C LEU A 118 18.66 5.61 20.41
N LEU A 119 18.31 4.40 20.83
CA LEU A 119 18.01 3.28 19.92
C LEU A 119 16.81 3.60 19.04
N ILE A 120 15.68 4.08 19.59
CA ILE A 120 14.49 4.47 18.85
C ILE A 120 14.80 5.58 17.85
N SER A 121 15.50 6.64 18.28
CA SER A 121 15.88 7.77 17.41
C SER A 121 16.71 7.30 16.23
N THR A 122 17.77 6.54 16.47
CA THR A 122 18.66 6.02 15.41
C THR A 122 17.92 5.09 14.44
N LEU A 123 17.05 4.25 14.95
CA LEU A 123 16.20 3.37 14.09
C LEU A 123 15.23 4.19 13.26
N SER A 124 14.56 5.17 13.85
CA SER A 124 13.60 6.02 13.16
C SER A 124 14.25 6.74 11.98
N GLU A 125 15.45 7.29 12.14
CA GLU A 125 16.19 7.94 11.05
C GLU A 125 16.50 7.00 9.87
N ARG A 126 16.75 5.72 10.15
CA ARG A 126 16.99 4.70 9.12
C ARG A 126 15.71 4.21 8.43
N MET A 127 14.54 4.55 8.96
CA MET A 127 13.23 4.05 8.53
C MET A 127 12.43 5.08 7.70
N GLN A 128 13.07 5.87 6.83
CA GLN A 128 12.50 7.02 6.09
C GLN A 128 11.19 6.75 5.32
N ASN A 129 10.91 5.50 4.94
CA ASN A 129 9.68 5.15 4.21
C ASN A 129 8.62 4.48 5.10
N ASN A 130 8.86 4.40 6.40
CA ASN A 130 8.00 3.73 7.37
C ASN A 130 7.22 4.78 8.19
N ARG A 131 6.12 4.35 8.80
CA ARG A 131 5.38 5.14 9.76
C ARG A 131 5.75 4.67 11.16
N VAL A 132 6.07 5.60 12.03
CA VAL A 132 6.43 5.33 13.41
C VAL A 132 5.41 5.92 14.36
N GLY A 133 5.12 5.20 15.44
CA GLY A 133 4.32 5.66 16.57
C GLY A 133 5.07 5.37 17.87
N LEU A 134 4.76 6.11 18.93
CA LEU A 134 5.38 5.95 20.26
C LEU A 134 4.31 5.87 21.32
N ASN A 135 4.31 4.78 22.08
CA ASN A 135 3.60 4.62 23.32
C ASN A 135 4.59 4.48 24.45
N ILE A 136 4.26 4.98 25.62
CA ILE A 136 5.00 4.72 26.86
C ILE A 136 4.14 3.86 27.78
N PHE A 137 4.79 3.10 28.65
CA PHE A 137 4.07 2.32 29.65
C PHE A 137 4.89 2.12 30.92
N ALA A 138 4.19 1.93 32.00
CA ALA A 138 4.65 1.43 33.29
C ALA A 138 3.51 0.58 33.87
N GLY A 139 2.89 0.90 35.01
CA GLY A 139 1.66 0.25 35.45
C GLY A 139 0.46 0.47 34.55
N GLU A 140 0.45 1.52 33.75
CA GLU A 140 -0.52 1.84 32.70
C GLU A 140 0.19 2.25 31.40
N ALA A 141 -0.51 2.18 30.26
CA ALA A 141 0.04 2.53 28.95
C ALA A 141 -0.63 3.78 28.36
N TYR A 142 0.17 4.68 27.76
CA TYR A 142 -0.28 5.95 27.18
C TYR A 142 0.29 6.16 25.78
N PRO A 143 -0.53 6.63 24.81
CA PRO A 143 -0.06 7.00 23.50
C PRO A 143 0.60 8.40 23.57
N ILE A 144 1.85 8.51 23.15
CA ILE A 144 2.58 9.78 23.08
C ILE A 144 2.57 10.33 21.68
N LEU A 145 2.77 9.46 20.67
CA LEU A 145 2.81 9.85 19.28
C LEU A 145 2.02 8.85 18.43
N PRO A 146 0.93 9.29 17.76
CA PRO A 146 0.26 8.47 16.76
C PRO A 146 1.17 8.15 15.58
N LEU A 147 0.81 7.13 14.78
CA LEU A 147 1.56 6.77 13.57
C LEU A 147 1.77 7.97 12.64
N THR A 148 3.03 8.36 12.46
CA THR A 148 3.44 9.49 11.61
C THR A 148 4.63 9.14 10.72
N ASN A 149 4.81 9.88 9.63
CA ASN A 149 6.02 9.89 8.82
C ASN A 149 6.96 11.05 9.22
N ASP A 150 6.54 11.90 10.13
CA ASP A 150 7.32 13.03 10.63
C ASP A 150 8.27 12.58 11.74
N LEU A 151 9.48 12.22 11.32
CA LEU A 151 10.53 11.74 12.21
C LEU A 151 11.10 12.85 13.11
N VAL A 152 11.00 14.12 12.68
CA VAL A 152 11.46 15.24 13.49
C VAL A 152 10.56 15.41 14.70
N SER A 153 9.26 15.42 14.49
CA SER A 153 8.28 15.43 15.59
C SER A 153 8.43 14.20 16.48
N ALA A 154 8.66 13.01 15.90
CA ALA A 154 8.86 11.78 16.66
C ALA A 154 10.04 11.89 17.63
N ASN A 155 11.17 12.42 17.20
CA ASN A 155 12.33 12.62 18.04
C ASN A 155 12.09 13.69 19.14
N LEU A 156 11.38 14.77 18.84
CA LEU A 156 11.03 15.79 19.84
C LEU A 156 10.16 15.22 20.97
N PHE A 157 9.16 14.39 20.63
CA PHE A 157 8.34 13.72 21.66
C PHE A 157 9.14 12.69 22.44
N LEU A 158 10.01 11.93 21.78
CA LEU A 158 10.87 10.93 22.42
C LEU A 158 11.82 11.56 23.45
N ASP A 159 12.42 12.71 23.13
CA ASP A 159 13.33 13.43 24.03
C ASP A 159 12.66 13.86 25.34
N GLN A 160 11.36 14.17 25.28
CA GLN A 160 10.59 14.58 26.46
C GLN A 160 10.20 13.41 27.37
N VAL A 161 10.32 12.16 26.89
CA VAL A 161 9.93 10.98 27.68
C VAL A 161 10.78 10.87 28.95
N SER A 162 10.09 10.67 30.07
CA SER A 162 10.72 10.46 31.38
C SER A 162 9.89 9.50 32.22
N THR A 163 10.50 8.91 33.24
CA THR A 163 9.83 7.97 34.17
C THR A 163 8.70 8.61 34.99
N ASN A 164 8.69 9.95 35.10
CA ASN A 164 7.68 10.69 35.84
C ASN A 164 6.38 10.94 35.04
N MET A 165 6.34 10.55 33.76
CA MET A 165 5.15 10.78 32.91
C MET A 165 4.00 9.83 33.22
N VAL A 166 4.28 8.68 33.81
CA VAL A 166 3.27 7.70 34.24
C VAL A 166 3.16 7.74 35.77
N SER A 167 1.94 8.01 36.25
CA SER A 167 1.70 8.14 37.71
C SER A 167 1.68 6.79 38.41
N LEU A 168 1.12 5.76 37.75
CA LEU A 168 1.09 4.40 38.30
C LEU A 168 2.39 3.68 37.94
N GLN A 169 3.22 3.45 38.96
CA GLN A 169 4.43 2.68 38.83
C GLN A 169 4.13 1.18 38.74
N GLY A 170 5.05 0.40 38.21
CA GLY A 170 4.90 -1.02 37.91
C GLY A 170 5.23 -1.23 36.43
N THR A 171 4.94 -2.41 35.91
CA THR A 171 5.18 -2.75 34.50
C THR A 171 4.00 -3.61 34.02
N ASN A 172 3.25 -3.10 33.03
CA ASN A 172 2.13 -3.81 32.41
C ASN A 172 2.36 -3.89 30.91
N ILE A 173 3.09 -4.92 30.49
CA ILE A 173 3.43 -5.16 29.07
C ILE A 173 2.18 -5.51 28.26
N GLY A 174 1.21 -6.21 28.87
CA GLY A 174 -0.05 -6.57 28.21
C GLY A 174 -0.81 -5.33 27.74
N ALA A 175 -1.03 -4.34 28.63
CA ALA A 175 -1.69 -3.08 28.30
C ALA A 175 -0.93 -2.29 27.21
N ALA A 176 0.41 -2.33 27.22
CA ALA A 176 1.23 -1.68 26.22
C ALA A 176 1.03 -2.28 24.80
N ILE A 177 0.96 -3.61 24.72
CA ILE A 177 0.71 -4.32 23.46
C ILE A 177 -0.71 -4.04 22.93
N GLU A 178 -1.72 -4.11 23.82
CA GLU A 178 -3.11 -3.82 23.46
C GLU A 178 -3.30 -2.38 22.97
N LEU A 179 -2.64 -1.42 23.62
CA LEU A 179 -2.66 -0.02 23.20
C LEU A 179 -2.01 0.14 21.82
N ALA A 180 -0.85 -0.48 21.62
CA ALA A 180 -0.15 -0.45 20.33
C ALA A 180 -1.01 -1.09 19.23
N GLU A 181 -1.70 -2.19 19.52
CA GLU A 181 -2.60 -2.84 18.58
C GLU A 181 -3.68 -1.92 18.04
N LYS A 182 -4.27 -1.08 18.89
CA LYS A 182 -5.31 -0.10 18.54
C LYS A 182 -4.77 1.08 17.73
N GLY A 183 -3.47 1.36 17.80
CA GLY A 183 -2.82 2.49 17.13
C GLY A 183 -2.55 2.29 15.64
N PHE A 184 -2.66 1.07 15.11
CA PHE A 184 -2.37 0.79 13.70
C PHE A 184 -3.49 1.21 12.76
N SER A 185 -3.11 1.49 11.50
CA SER A 185 -4.09 1.77 10.45
C SER A 185 -4.88 0.50 10.07
N ASN A 186 -6.06 0.71 9.44
CA ASN A 186 -6.87 -0.41 8.92
C ASN A 186 -6.33 -1.01 7.62
N ASN A 187 -5.17 -0.54 7.12
CA ASN A 187 -4.58 -1.05 5.88
C ASN A 187 -3.99 -2.45 6.11
N LYS A 188 -4.59 -3.46 5.49
CA LYS A 188 -4.14 -4.87 5.57
C LYS A 188 -2.94 -5.20 4.70
N LYS A 189 -2.55 -4.29 3.77
CA LYS A 189 -1.43 -4.49 2.84
C LYS A 189 -0.10 -3.96 3.36
N VAL A 190 -0.07 -3.43 4.58
CA VAL A 190 1.11 -2.84 5.21
C VAL A 190 1.53 -3.72 6.39
N GLY A 191 2.80 -4.10 6.42
CA GLY A 191 3.38 -4.85 7.53
C GLY A 191 3.31 -4.05 8.82
N LYS A 192 2.97 -4.70 9.94
CA LYS A 192 2.76 -4.08 11.24
C LYS A 192 3.64 -4.73 12.28
N ALA A 193 4.42 -3.90 12.99
CA ALA A 193 5.33 -4.34 14.03
C ALA A 193 5.09 -3.55 15.32
N ILE A 194 4.96 -4.24 16.42
CA ILE A 194 5.02 -3.69 17.77
C ILE A 194 6.43 -3.97 18.28
N VAL A 195 7.14 -2.95 18.74
CA VAL A 195 8.49 -3.08 19.30
C VAL A 195 8.41 -2.70 20.77
N VAL A 196 8.42 -3.70 21.64
CA VAL A 196 8.42 -3.52 23.10
C VAL A 196 9.85 -3.38 23.58
N ILE A 197 10.14 -2.33 24.33
CA ILE A 197 11.46 -2.08 24.91
C ILE A 197 11.31 -2.05 26.43
N THR A 198 11.86 -3.06 27.12
CA THR A 198 11.64 -3.29 28.56
C THR A 198 12.82 -4.10 29.12
N ASP A 199 12.93 -4.14 30.44
CA ASP A 199 13.79 -5.09 31.14
C ASP A 199 13.08 -6.43 31.48
N GLY A 200 11.81 -6.55 31.08
CA GLY A 200 11.04 -7.79 31.24
C GLY A 200 10.60 -8.10 32.66
N GLU A 201 10.69 -7.17 33.61
CA GLU A 201 10.13 -7.29 34.95
C GLU A 201 8.62 -6.97 34.87
N ASP A 202 7.81 -7.93 34.36
CA ASP A 202 6.34 -7.78 34.26
C ASP A 202 5.71 -8.14 35.62
N HIS A 203 4.91 -7.24 36.12
CA HIS A 203 4.23 -7.38 37.42
C HIS A 203 2.73 -7.72 37.26
N GLU A 204 2.25 -7.79 36.00
CA GLU A 204 0.86 -8.04 35.67
C GLU A 204 0.73 -9.31 34.83
N GLU A 205 -0.39 -10.02 34.98
CA GLU A 205 -0.70 -11.15 34.10
C GLU A 205 -1.29 -10.67 32.78
N GLY A 206 -1.08 -11.42 31.64
CA GLY A 206 -1.75 -11.18 30.36
C GLY A 206 -0.83 -10.74 29.21
N ALA A 207 0.45 -10.49 29.44
CA ALA A 207 1.39 -10.07 28.39
C ALA A 207 1.51 -11.09 27.24
N LEU A 208 1.55 -12.40 27.57
CA LEU A 208 1.65 -13.47 26.58
C LEU A 208 0.35 -13.61 25.77
N GLU A 209 -0.80 -13.43 26.40
CA GLU A 209 -2.11 -13.45 25.75
C GLU A 209 -2.26 -12.27 24.78
N ALA A 210 -1.86 -11.06 25.19
CA ALA A 210 -1.86 -9.87 24.36
C ALA A 210 -0.94 -10.03 23.14
N ALA A 211 0.28 -10.61 23.34
CA ALA A 211 1.20 -10.88 22.23
C ALA A 211 0.64 -11.89 21.23
N LYS A 212 0.00 -12.98 21.72
CA LYS A 212 -0.67 -13.96 20.86
C LYS A 212 -1.84 -13.33 20.09
N ALA A 213 -2.65 -12.49 20.72
CA ALA A 213 -3.76 -11.78 20.09
C ALA A 213 -3.26 -10.85 18.98
N ALA A 214 -2.20 -10.07 19.22
CA ALA A 214 -1.56 -9.23 18.24
C ALA A 214 -1.03 -10.06 17.03
N ALA A 215 -0.37 -11.19 17.31
CA ALA A 215 0.14 -12.08 16.26
C ALA A 215 -0.98 -12.70 15.42
N ASN A 216 -2.11 -13.05 16.01
CA ASN A 216 -3.27 -13.60 15.31
C ASN A 216 -3.99 -12.54 14.45
N SER A 217 -3.89 -11.26 14.83
CA SER A 217 -4.40 -10.12 14.05
C SER A 217 -3.41 -9.62 12.99
N GLY A 218 -2.32 -10.39 12.73
CA GLY A 218 -1.35 -10.10 11.66
C GLY A 218 -0.29 -9.05 12.04
N LYS A 219 -0.08 -8.79 13.33
CA LYS A 219 0.95 -7.90 13.83
C LYS A 219 2.07 -8.72 14.47
N ARG A 220 3.33 -8.33 14.29
CA ARG A 220 4.46 -9.01 14.95
C ARG A 220 4.96 -8.22 16.15
N VAL A 221 5.25 -8.92 17.25
CA VAL A 221 5.76 -8.31 18.48
C VAL A 221 7.23 -8.63 18.61
N PHE A 222 8.08 -7.62 18.47
CA PHE A 222 9.52 -7.69 18.72
C PHE A 222 9.79 -7.19 20.13
N VAL A 223 10.71 -7.85 20.83
CA VAL A 223 11.05 -7.48 22.20
C VAL A 223 12.53 -7.14 22.30
N LEU A 224 12.80 -5.92 22.70
CA LEU A 224 14.14 -5.42 22.99
C LEU A 224 14.35 -5.45 24.49
N GLY A 225 15.07 -6.45 24.98
CA GLY A 225 15.41 -6.58 26.39
C GLY A 225 16.62 -5.72 26.73
N ILE A 226 16.45 -4.78 27.65
CA ILE A 226 17.53 -3.88 28.05
C ILE A 226 17.91 -4.05 29.49
N GLY A 227 19.20 -4.12 29.77
CA GLY A 227 19.74 -4.31 31.10
C GLY A 227 20.62 -5.55 31.24
N SER A 228 21.28 -5.67 32.38
CA SER A 228 22.11 -6.81 32.74
C SER A 228 21.32 -7.86 33.49
N THR A 229 21.58 -9.13 33.21
CA THR A 229 21.04 -10.27 33.98
C THR A 229 21.64 -10.40 35.39
N SER A 230 22.80 -9.73 35.65
CA SER A 230 23.44 -9.72 36.98
C SER A 230 22.76 -8.76 37.97
N GLY A 231 21.85 -7.92 37.49
CA GLY A 231 21.17 -6.93 38.28
C GLY A 231 21.95 -5.63 38.49
N ALA A 232 21.21 -4.54 38.67
CA ALA A 232 21.75 -3.20 38.95
C ALA A 232 20.90 -2.45 39.98
N GLU A 233 21.49 -1.50 40.65
CA GLU A 233 20.78 -0.60 41.57
C GLU A 233 20.06 0.50 40.77
N ILE A 234 18.90 0.95 41.27
CA ILE A 234 18.14 2.03 40.68
C ILE A 234 18.57 3.34 41.34
N PRO A 235 19.25 4.27 40.63
CA PRO A 235 19.67 5.54 41.21
C PRO A 235 18.47 6.48 41.37
N THR A 236 18.39 7.14 42.54
CA THR A 236 17.45 8.23 42.81
C THR A 236 18.19 9.45 43.28
N ALA A 237 17.53 10.64 43.36
CA ALA A 237 18.14 11.87 43.82
C ALA A 237 18.72 11.76 45.24
N ASN A 238 18.19 10.83 46.06
CA ASN A 238 18.59 10.66 47.48
C ASN A 238 19.49 9.42 47.71
N GLY A 239 20.03 8.80 46.65
CA GLY A 239 20.81 7.58 46.71
C GLY A 239 20.09 6.41 46.02
N PRO A 240 20.55 5.16 46.12
CA PRO A 240 19.87 4.00 45.55
C PRO A 240 18.46 3.83 46.12
N LEU A 241 17.55 3.35 45.24
CA LEU A 241 16.16 3.06 45.65
C LEU A 241 16.16 1.98 46.72
N THR A 242 15.42 2.24 47.81
CA THR A 242 15.25 1.28 48.90
C THR A 242 13.79 0.86 49.03
N ASP A 243 13.55 -0.38 49.45
CA ASP A 243 12.24 -0.88 49.79
C ASP A 243 11.75 -0.35 51.13
N ASN A 244 10.55 -0.77 51.54
CA ASN A 244 9.94 -0.38 52.83
C ASN A 244 10.73 -0.87 54.08
N THR A 245 11.70 -1.78 53.87
CA THR A 245 12.56 -2.33 54.95
C THR A 245 13.91 -1.62 54.97
N GLY A 246 14.21 -0.71 54.04
CA GLY A 246 15.49 -0.02 53.87
C GLY A 246 16.53 -0.83 53.08
N ALA A 247 16.16 -1.98 52.52
CA ALA A 247 17.06 -2.74 51.63
C ALA A 247 17.14 -2.12 50.26
N ILE A 248 18.32 -2.15 49.64
CA ILE A 248 18.52 -1.61 48.29
C ILE A 248 17.77 -2.50 47.27
N VAL A 249 16.92 -1.88 46.44
CA VAL A 249 16.21 -2.56 45.35
C VAL A 249 17.16 -2.76 44.20
N LYS A 250 17.27 -4.00 43.70
CA LYS A 250 18.03 -4.34 42.49
C LYS A 250 17.06 -4.82 41.39
N THR A 251 17.25 -4.33 40.21
CA THR A 251 16.51 -4.71 39.00
C THR A 251 17.41 -5.49 38.05
N ALA A 252 16.91 -6.56 37.43
CA ALA A 252 17.67 -7.37 36.47
C ALA A 252 16.84 -7.66 35.23
N LEU A 253 17.50 -7.80 34.08
CA LEU A 253 16.82 -8.21 32.85
C LEU A 253 16.25 -9.63 32.99
N ASN A 254 14.94 -9.77 32.83
CA ASN A 254 14.27 -11.07 32.74
C ASN A 254 14.26 -11.55 31.27
N GLU A 255 15.41 -12.04 30.83
CA GLU A 255 15.60 -12.48 29.43
C GLU A 255 14.60 -13.58 29.02
N LYS A 256 14.28 -14.53 29.94
CA LYS A 256 13.34 -15.60 29.67
C LYS A 256 11.95 -15.08 29.36
N ALA A 257 11.43 -14.15 30.16
CA ALA A 257 10.14 -13.54 29.93
C ALA A 257 10.09 -12.79 28.59
N CYS A 258 11.15 -12.05 28.26
CA CYS A 258 11.28 -11.35 26.98
C CYS A 258 11.31 -12.32 25.77
N VAL A 259 12.01 -13.45 25.88
CA VAL A 259 12.05 -14.48 24.82
C VAL A 259 10.66 -15.11 24.65
N ASP A 260 10.00 -15.51 25.73
CA ASP A 260 8.68 -16.13 25.69
C ASP A 260 7.64 -15.16 25.06
N LEU A 261 7.73 -13.86 25.41
CA LEU A 261 6.87 -12.82 24.87
C LEU A 261 7.09 -12.62 23.34
N ALA A 262 8.35 -12.55 22.90
CA ALA A 262 8.69 -12.41 21.49
C ALA A 262 8.22 -13.62 20.67
N GLN A 263 8.36 -14.82 21.18
CA GLN A 263 7.88 -16.05 20.54
C GLN A 263 6.35 -16.06 20.44
N ALA A 264 5.64 -15.69 21.51
CA ALA A 264 4.18 -15.57 21.51
C ALA A 264 3.70 -14.57 20.44
N GLY A 265 4.43 -13.46 20.24
CA GLY A 265 4.19 -12.43 19.26
C GLY A 265 4.67 -12.74 17.85
N LYS A 266 5.21 -13.94 17.56
CA LYS A 266 5.83 -14.34 16.27
C LYS A 266 6.91 -13.37 15.81
N GLY A 267 7.60 -12.72 16.74
CA GLY A 267 8.71 -11.82 16.50
C GLY A 267 10.03 -12.41 16.97
N VAL A 268 10.97 -11.53 17.31
CA VAL A 268 12.33 -11.89 17.75
C VAL A 268 12.65 -11.11 19.02
N PHE A 269 13.29 -11.80 19.97
CA PHE A 269 13.94 -11.16 21.12
C PHE A 269 15.33 -10.66 20.70
N ILE A 270 15.70 -9.45 21.12
CA ILE A 270 16.99 -8.84 20.86
C ILE A 270 17.48 -8.24 22.17
N HIS A 271 18.67 -8.66 22.61
CA HIS A 271 19.33 -8.07 23.78
C HIS A 271 19.95 -6.73 23.41
N VAL A 272 19.64 -5.69 24.17
CA VAL A 272 20.22 -4.34 24.00
C VAL A 272 21.38 -4.17 24.93
N ASP A 273 22.58 -4.20 24.36
CA ASP A 273 23.83 -3.90 25.05
C ASP A 273 24.28 -2.44 24.75
N GLY A 274 25.52 -2.12 25.16
CA GLY A 274 26.15 -0.82 24.85
C GLY A 274 26.51 -0.59 23.38
N THR A 275 26.36 -1.61 22.51
CA THR A 275 26.72 -1.57 21.08
C THR A 275 25.54 -1.19 20.20
N ASN A 276 25.78 -1.04 18.90
CA ASN A 276 24.70 -0.80 17.91
C ASN A 276 24.18 -2.10 17.28
N ALA A 277 24.59 -3.26 17.78
CA ALA A 277 24.19 -4.56 17.22
C ALA A 277 22.65 -4.78 17.26
N ALA A 278 22.01 -4.32 18.33
CA ALA A 278 20.55 -4.42 18.49
C ALA A 278 19.78 -3.65 17.39
N GLN A 279 20.24 -2.46 17.01
CA GLN A 279 19.66 -1.67 15.92
C GLN A 279 19.72 -2.43 14.59
N ASP A 280 20.89 -3.00 14.28
CA ASP A 280 21.12 -3.70 13.01
C ASP A 280 20.26 -4.99 12.94
N GLN A 281 20.18 -5.74 14.05
CA GLN A 281 19.34 -6.93 14.14
C GLN A 281 17.84 -6.59 13.98
N LEU A 282 17.34 -5.57 14.66
CA LEU A 282 15.96 -5.16 14.54
C LEU A 282 15.65 -4.64 13.13
N GLN A 283 16.54 -3.83 12.55
CA GLN A 283 16.38 -3.34 11.18
C GLN A 283 16.32 -4.50 10.18
N GLN A 284 17.15 -5.53 10.35
CA GLN A 284 17.11 -6.73 9.52
C GLN A 284 15.79 -7.48 9.68
N ALA A 285 15.31 -7.68 10.90
CA ALA A 285 14.05 -8.36 11.18
C ALA A 285 12.83 -7.60 10.61
N LEU A 286 12.81 -6.27 10.73
CA LEU A 286 11.78 -5.41 10.14
C LEU A 286 11.82 -5.39 8.60
N SER A 287 13.02 -5.45 8.00
CA SER A 287 13.17 -5.52 6.54
C SER A 287 12.64 -6.83 5.96
N GLN A 288 12.75 -7.95 6.68
CA GLN A 288 12.15 -9.23 6.31
C GLN A 288 10.62 -9.15 6.34
N LEU A 289 10.04 -8.47 7.33
CA LEU A 289 8.60 -8.22 7.40
C LEU A 289 8.13 -7.43 6.17
N GLN A 290 8.83 -6.39 5.80
CA GLN A 290 8.55 -5.57 4.61
C GLN A 290 8.61 -6.39 3.31
N GLN A 291 9.58 -7.28 3.17
CA GLN A 291 9.72 -8.15 2.00
C GLN A 291 8.59 -9.18 1.90
N THR A 292 8.20 -9.77 3.00
CA THR A 292 7.12 -10.77 3.07
C THR A 292 5.79 -10.14 2.64
N GLU A 293 5.44 -8.98 3.19
CA GLU A 293 4.21 -8.26 2.84
C GLU A 293 4.22 -7.76 1.39
N SER A 294 5.38 -7.31 0.87
CA SER A 294 5.52 -6.93 -0.53
C SER A 294 5.35 -8.10 -1.49
N ALA A 295 5.74 -9.32 -1.08
CA ALA A 295 5.53 -10.53 -1.87
C ALA A 295 4.05 -10.90 -1.99
N TYR A 296 3.26 -10.72 -0.93
CA TYR A 296 1.80 -10.91 -0.97
C TYR A 296 1.06 -9.79 -1.71
N ALA A 297 1.63 -8.58 -1.75
CA ALA A 297 1.08 -7.44 -2.49
C ALA A 297 1.41 -7.48 -3.99
N ASN A 298 2.27 -8.36 -4.45
CA ASN A 298 2.49 -8.67 -5.85
C ASN A 298 1.29 -9.43 -6.46
N ASP A 299 0.10 -8.84 -6.37
CA ASP A 299 -0.96 -9.15 -7.31
C ASP A 299 -0.42 -8.78 -8.69
N SER A 300 -0.07 -9.80 -9.45
CA SER A 300 0.35 -9.68 -10.84
C SER A 300 -0.78 -8.98 -11.61
N THR A 301 -0.61 -7.67 -11.83
CA THR A 301 -1.54 -6.94 -12.68
C THR A 301 -1.35 -7.45 -14.10
N PRO A 302 -2.38 -7.99 -14.74
CA PRO A 302 -2.27 -8.42 -16.12
C PRO A 302 -1.94 -7.21 -17.01
N ASN A 303 -1.14 -7.43 -18.05
CA ASN A 303 -0.88 -6.40 -19.07
C ASN A 303 -2.17 -6.09 -19.80
N GLU A 304 -2.67 -4.88 -19.63
CA GLU A 304 -3.85 -4.40 -20.33
C GLU A 304 -3.47 -3.92 -21.74
N LEU A 305 -4.11 -4.49 -22.76
CA LEU A 305 -3.98 -4.03 -24.16
C LEU A 305 -4.87 -2.80 -24.45
N PHE A 306 -5.61 -2.33 -23.45
CA PHE A 306 -6.52 -1.19 -23.54
C PHE A 306 -5.92 0.05 -24.23
N PRO A 307 -4.70 0.55 -23.88
CA PRO A 307 -4.17 1.78 -24.48
C PRO A 307 -3.96 1.65 -26.00
N TRP A 308 -3.51 0.47 -26.45
CA TRP A 308 -3.23 0.22 -27.86
C TRP A 308 -4.52 0.11 -28.69
N ILE A 309 -5.54 -0.54 -28.14
CA ILE A 309 -6.86 -0.66 -28.79
C ILE A 309 -7.53 0.72 -28.83
N ALA A 310 -7.45 1.51 -27.75
CA ALA A 310 -7.97 2.87 -27.71
C ALA A 310 -7.29 3.77 -28.75
N ALA A 311 -5.96 3.71 -28.87
CA ALA A 311 -5.23 4.47 -29.88
C ALA A 311 -5.66 4.09 -31.31
N LEU A 312 -5.81 2.79 -31.59
CA LEU A 312 -6.28 2.30 -32.88
C LEU A 312 -7.72 2.77 -33.18
N LEU A 313 -8.60 2.73 -32.19
CA LEU A 313 -9.97 3.24 -32.32
C LEU A 313 -10.00 4.73 -32.69
N ILE A 314 -9.19 5.56 -32.02
CA ILE A 314 -9.06 6.99 -32.33
C ILE A 314 -8.61 7.19 -33.79
N ILE A 315 -7.61 6.42 -34.24
CA ILE A 315 -7.13 6.50 -35.63
C ILE A 315 -8.23 6.17 -36.63
N VAL A 316 -9.03 5.11 -36.36
CA VAL A 316 -10.15 4.70 -37.23
C VAL A 316 -11.23 5.78 -37.26
N LEU A 317 -11.58 6.40 -36.10
CA LEU A 317 -12.56 7.48 -36.05
C LEU A 317 -12.07 8.73 -36.77
N LEU A 318 -10.80 9.07 -36.67
CA LEU A 318 -10.20 10.17 -37.43
C LEU A 318 -10.21 9.88 -38.94
N ALA A 319 -9.86 8.66 -39.35
CA ALA A 319 -9.91 8.25 -40.74
C ALA A 319 -11.34 8.35 -41.30
N GLU A 320 -12.39 8.00 -40.52
CA GLU A 320 -13.78 8.12 -40.90
C GLU A 320 -14.16 9.58 -41.23
N LEU A 321 -13.67 10.54 -40.47
CA LEU A 321 -13.90 11.98 -40.73
C LEU A 321 -13.41 12.44 -42.12
N PHE A 322 -12.31 11.83 -42.60
CA PHE A 322 -11.77 12.15 -43.94
C PHE A 322 -12.55 11.47 -45.08
N PHE A 323 -13.28 10.39 -44.82
CA PHE A 323 -14.10 9.69 -45.79
C PHE A 323 -15.52 10.26 -45.88
N ALA A 324 -15.66 11.53 -46.28
CA ALA A 324 -16.98 12.10 -46.53
C ALA A 324 -17.72 11.40 -47.68
N GLU A 325 -19.01 11.17 -47.57
CA GLU A 325 -19.85 10.49 -48.56
C GLU A 325 -19.94 11.26 -49.88
N ARG A 326 -19.84 12.57 -49.83
CA ARG A 326 -19.79 13.47 -51.00
C ARG A 326 -18.37 13.89 -51.28
N GLN A 327 -18.01 13.97 -52.62
CA GLN A 327 -16.81 14.70 -53.00
C GLN A 327 -16.97 16.18 -52.62
N GLN A 328 -16.55 16.53 -51.42
CA GLN A 328 -16.29 17.93 -51.12
C GLN A 328 -15.02 18.32 -51.85
N ASN A 329 -15.16 19.16 -52.90
CA ASN A 329 -14.03 19.82 -53.55
C ASN A 329 -13.41 20.88 -52.61
N TRP A 330 -12.91 20.40 -51.48
CA TRP A 330 -12.29 21.27 -50.46
C TRP A 330 -10.97 21.85 -51.00
N TRP A 331 -10.27 21.07 -51.85
CA TRP A 331 -9.04 21.55 -52.49
C TRP A 331 -9.25 22.73 -53.44
N ASN A 332 -10.39 22.90 -54.07
CA ASN A 332 -10.69 24.02 -54.93
C ASN A 332 -11.08 25.32 -54.17
N LYS A 333 -11.40 25.25 -52.88
CA LYS A 333 -11.62 26.44 -52.06
C LYS A 333 -10.34 27.07 -51.53
N ILE A 334 -9.27 26.30 -51.40
CA ILE A 334 -7.96 26.80 -50.93
C ILE A 334 -7.21 27.60 -52.03
N SER A 335 -7.48 27.35 -53.32
CA SER A 335 -6.90 28.13 -54.40
C SER A 335 -7.45 29.54 -54.53
N PHE A 336 -8.52 29.90 -53.80
CA PHE A 336 -9.10 31.27 -53.84
C PHE A 336 -8.37 32.24 -52.89
N LEU A 337 -7.39 31.77 -52.08
CA LEU A 337 -6.61 32.62 -51.16
C LEU A 337 -5.23 33.03 -51.77
N HIS A 338 -4.96 32.66 -53.05
CA HIS A 338 -3.76 33.08 -53.78
C HIS A 338 -4.12 33.93 -55.02
N ARG A 339 -5.00 34.88 -54.86
CA ARG A 339 -5.11 36.03 -55.80
C ARG A 339 -5.20 37.32 -55.03
#